data_e7f5eadf1fd685c18b08a083b621837b
#
_entry.id   e7f5eadf1fd685c18b08a083b621837b
#
_cell.length_a   1.000
_cell.length_b   1.000
_cell.length_c   1.000
_cell.angle_alpha   90.00
_cell.angle_beta   90.00
_cell.angle_gamma   90.00
#
_symmetry.space_group_name_H-M   'P 1'
#
loop_
_entity.id
_entity.type
_entity.pdbx_description
1 polymer ?
#
loop_
_entity_poly.entity_id
_entity_poly.type
_entity_poly.pdbx_seq_one_letter_code
_entity_poly.pdbx_strand_id
1 'polypeptide(L)' 'GLLKDLTFMLTGKLKGISRAEAKSLIEKNSGTTVSSVTKKLNYLIVGDKPTKKKIETAKELQIATIDQSQFLRMLDKTS' A
#
# COMPACT_ATOMS: atom_id res chain seq x y z
N GLY A 1 -16.28 -3.06 0.96
CA GLY A 1 -15.36 -3.12 -0.15
C GLY A 1 -14.31 -4.20 0.02
N LEU A 2 -13.56 -4.45 -1.04
CA LEU A 2 -12.57 -5.52 -1.10
C LEU A 2 -11.43 -5.34 -0.09
N LEU A 3 -11.10 -4.10 0.23
CA LEU A 3 -9.99 -3.77 1.12
C LEU A 3 -10.45 -3.46 2.54
N LYS A 4 -11.66 -3.86 2.89
CA LYS A 4 -12.21 -3.60 4.21
C LYS A 4 -11.28 -4.14 5.32
N ASP A 5 -11.05 -3.31 6.33
CA ASP A 5 -10.20 -3.61 7.49
C ASP A 5 -8.71 -3.78 7.16
N LEU A 6 -8.29 -3.46 5.93
CA LEU A 6 -6.88 -3.48 5.56
C LEU A 6 -6.30 -2.08 5.62
N THR A 7 -5.06 -2.00 6.09
CA THR A 7 -4.31 -0.75 6.14
C THR A 7 -3.14 -0.82 5.17
N PHE A 8 -2.89 0.31 4.51
CA PHE A 8 -1.87 0.43 3.48
C PHE A 8 -0.98 1.64 3.73
N MET A 9 0.26 1.52 3.30
CA MET A 9 1.18 2.64 3.26
C MET A 9 1.93 2.59 1.94
N LEU A 10 2.18 3.76 1.35
CA LEU A 10 2.91 3.88 0.09
C LEU A 10 4.31 4.43 0.34
N THR A 11 5.33 3.78 -0.21
CA THR A 11 6.68 4.31 -0.25
C THR A 11 7.16 4.34 -1.70
N GLY A 12 7.77 5.46 -2.10
CA GLY A 12 8.17 5.67 -3.49
C GLY A 12 7.06 6.25 -4.33
N LYS A 13 7.23 6.22 -5.64
CA LYS A 13 6.26 6.76 -6.60
C LYS A 13 5.68 5.67 -7.48
N LEU A 14 4.38 5.74 -7.72
CA LEU A 14 3.71 4.84 -8.66
C LEU A 14 3.72 5.45 -10.06
N LYS A 15 3.63 4.59 -11.07
CA LYS A 15 3.58 5.03 -12.46
C LYS A 15 2.13 5.24 -12.89
N GLY A 16 1.86 6.39 -13.49
CA GLY A 16 0.53 6.67 -14.03
C GLY A 16 -0.53 7.08 -13.02
N ILE A 17 -0.24 6.99 -11.74
CA ILE A 17 -1.14 7.47 -10.70
C ILE A 17 -0.34 8.20 -9.63
N SER A 18 -0.94 9.24 -9.07
CA SER A 18 -0.33 10.01 -7.99
C SER A 18 -0.56 9.31 -6.65
N ARG A 19 0.17 9.76 -5.63
CA ARG A 19 -0.03 9.29 -4.26
C ARG A 19 -1.47 9.55 -3.80
N ALA A 20 -2.01 10.72 -4.13
CA ALA A 20 -3.37 11.08 -3.79
C ALA A 20 -4.40 10.16 -4.46
N GLU A 21 -4.15 9.81 -5.73
CA GLU A 21 -5.02 8.88 -6.45
C GLU A 21 -4.99 7.48 -5.85
N ALA A 22 -3.79 7.01 -5.48
CA ALA A 22 -3.65 5.71 -4.82
C ALA A 22 -4.42 5.66 -3.51
N LYS A 23 -4.31 6.73 -2.71
CA LYS A 23 -5.06 6.85 -1.45
C LYS A 23 -6.56 6.82 -1.70
N SER A 24 -7.01 7.55 -2.71
CA SER A 24 -8.43 7.58 -3.09
C SER A 24 -8.94 6.20 -3.48
N LEU A 25 -8.16 5.45 -4.25
CA LEU A 25 -8.53 4.09 -4.65
C LEU A 25 -8.65 3.15 -3.45
N ILE A 26 -7.74 3.27 -2.50
CA ILE A 26 -7.78 2.48 -1.28
C ILE A 26 -9.05 2.80 -0.48
N GLU A 27 -9.33 4.08 -0.30
CA GLU A 27 -10.50 4.52 0.47
C GLU A 27 -11.82 4.14 -0.20
N LYS A 28 -11.88 4.21 -1.53
CA LYS A 28 -13.08 3.80 -2.28
C LYS A 28 -13.38 2.32 -2.11
N ASN A 29 -12.37 1.52 -1.83
CA ASN A 29 -12.51 0.08 -1.63
C ASN A 29 -12.54 -0.28 -0.14
N SER A 30 -12.83 0.69 0.72
CA SER A 30 -12.98 0.53 2.16
C SER A 30 -11.67 0.25 2.92
N GLY A 31 -10.53 0.45 2.27
CA GLY A 31 -9.23 0.36 2.93
C GLY A 31 -8.88 1.66 3.63
N THR A 32 -7.81 1.64 4.40
CA THR A 32 -7.33 2.80 5.14
C THR A 32 -5.85 3.00 4.83
N THR A 33 -5.41 4.26 4.72
CA THR A 33 -3.99 4.59 4.58
C THR A 33 -3.44 5.06 5.91
N VAL A 34 -2.19 4.69 6.19
CA VAL A 34 -1.50 5.11 7.40
C VAL A 34 -0.17 5.76 7.02
N SER A 35 0.40 6.55 7.93
CA SER A 35 1.60 7.33 7.66
C SER A 35 2.88 6.75 8.24
N SER A 36 2.79 5.62 8.91
CA SER A 36 3.98 4.98 9.50
C SER A 36 3.89 3.47 9.42
N VAL A 37 5.07 2.83 9.43
CA VAL A 37 5.16 1.37 9.40
C VAL A 37 5.09 0.86 10.83
N THR A 38 3.99 0.20 11.16
CA THR A 38 3.75 -0.39 12.48
C THR A 38 3.28 -1.83 12.34
N LYS A 39 3.17 -2.54 13.44
CA LYS A 39 2.66 -3.92 13.44
C LYS A 39 1.22 -4.02 12.92
N LYS A 40 0.50 -2.91 12.92
CA LYS A 40 -0.89 -2.87 12.45
C LYS A 40 -1.00 -2.68 10.93
N LEU A 41 0.11 -2.36 10.26
CA LEU A 41 0.12 -2.19 8.82
C LEU A 41 -0.03 -3.55 8.14
N ASN A 42 -0.97 -3.65 7.22
CA ASN A 42 -1.20 -4.89 6.47
C ASN A 42 -0.30 -4.99 5.24
N TYR A 43 -0.19 -3.91 4.47
CA TYR A 43 0.60 -3.91 3.23
C TYR A 43 1.39 -2.63 3.07
N LEU A 44 2.66 -2.78 2.69
CA LEU A 44 3.49 -1.66 2.27
C LEU A 44 3.58 -1.73 0.74
N ILE A 45 3.05 -0.70 0.07
CA ILE A 45 3.09 -0.61 -1.39
C ILE A 45 4.42 0.03 -1.77
N VAL A 46 5.26 -0.70 -2.50
CA VAL A 46 6.60 -0.25 -2.88
C VAL A 46 6.59 0.20 -4.34
N GLY A 47 6.75 1.50 -4.55
CA GLY A 47 6.84 2.10 -5.87
C GLY A 47 8.29 2.31 -6.29
N ASP A 48 8.51 3.25 -7.22
CA ASP A 48 9.85 3.58 -7.70
C ASP A 48 10.57 4.47 -6.66
N LYS A 49 11.87 4.20 -6.47
CA LYS A 49 12.71 4.92 -5.50
C LYS A 49 12.11 4.92 -4.09
N PRO A 50 11.86 3.75 -3.52
CA PRO A 50 11.26 3.68 -2.20
C PRO A 50 12.26 4.03 -1.10
N THR A 51 11.74 4.36 0.08
CA THR A 51 12.58 4.61 1.25
C THR A 51 13.05 3.27 1.82
N LYS A 52 14.36 3.03 1.79
CA LYS A 52 14.94 1.76 2.26
C LYS A 52 14.58 1.45 3.71
N LYS A 53 14.60 2.47 4.56
CA LYS A 53 14.29 2.31 5.99
C LYS A 53 12.87 1.75 6.19
N LYS A 54 11.91 2.21 5.41
CA LYS A 54 10.53 1.72 5.50
C LYS A 54 10.43 0.25 5.10
N ILE A 55 11.17 -0.14 4.06
CA ILE A 55 11.21 -1.54 3.62
C ILE A 55 11.86 -2.42 4.70
N GLU A 56 12.96 -1.96 5.29
CA GLU A 56 13.64 -2.70 6.36
C GLU A 56 12.75 -2.88 7.57
N THR A 57 12.06 -1.82 7.99
CA THR A 57 11.13 -1.88 9.11
C THR A 57 9.99 -2.86 8.84
N ALA A 58 9.46 -2.84 7.61
CA ALA A 58 8.41 -3.77 7.22
C ALA A 58 8.88 -5.22 7.30
N LYS A 59 10.13 -5.49 6.87
CA LYS A 59 10.71 -6.83 6.97
C LYS A 59 10.86 -7.27 8.42
N GLU A 60 11.34 -6.38 9.27
CA GLU A 60 11.51 -6.67 10.71
C GLU A 60 10.18 -7.00 11.37
N LEU A 61 9.12 -6.31 10.98
CA LEU A 61 7.78 -6.52 11.53
C LEU A 61 6.99 -7.61 10.79
N GLN A 62 7.62 -8.22 9.78
CA GLN A 62 7.00 -9.26 8.94
C GLN A 62 5.73 -8.77 8.22
N ILE A 63 5.77 -7.51 7.80
CA ILE A 63 4.68 -6.89 7.04
C ILE A 63 4.85 -7.22 5.57
N ALA A 64 3.76 -7.58 4.90
CA ALA A 64 3.79 -7.90 3.48
C ALA A 64 4.11 -6.64 2.65
N THR A 65 5.02 -6.78 1.70
CA THR A 65 5.32 -5.71 0.74
C THR A 65 4.75 -6.11 -0.61
N ILE A 66 4.12 -5.17 -1.29
CA ILE A 66 3.54 -5.39 -2.62
C ILE A 66 4.00 -4.29 -3.57
N ASP A 67 4.10 -4.61 -4.85
CA ASP A 67 4.42 -3.62 -5.85
C ASP A 67 3.14 -3.03 -6.46
N GLN A 68 3.30 -2.09 -7.40
CA GLN A 68 2.17 -1.44 -8.04
C GLN A 68 1.26 -2.44 -8.77
N SER A 69 1.84 -3.41 -9.47
CA SER A 69 1.08 -4.42 -10.20
C SER A 69 0.21 -5.25 -9.26
N GLN A 70 0.79 -5.67 -8.14
CA GLN A 70 0.06 -6.44 -7.13
C GLN A 70 -1.06 -5.61 -6.51
N PHE A 71 -0.78 -4.34 -6.23
CA PHE A 71 -1.78 -3.42 -5.69
C PHE A 71 -2.96 -3.26 -6.64
N LEU A 72 -2.68 -3.02 -7.92
CA LEU A 72 -3.74 -2.85 -8.93
C LEU A 72 -4.56 -4.13 -9.12
N ARG A 73 -3.92 -5.30 -9.05
CA ARG A 73 -4.63 -6.58 -9.11
C ARG A 73 -5.59 -6.76 -7.94
N MET A 74 -5.21 -6.30 -6.76
CA MET A 74 -6.09 -6.36 -5.60
C MET A 74 -7.37 -5.55 -5.84
N LEU A 75 -7.23 -4.41 -6.52
CA LEU A 75 -8.38 -3.57 -6.88
C LEU A 75 -9.24 -4.20 -7.97
N ASP A 76 -8.63 -4.88 -8.92
CA ASP A 76 -9.35 -5.51 -10.04
C ASP A 76 -10.29 -6.62 -9.58
N LYS A 77 -9.99 -7.25 -8.47
CA LYS A 77 -10.85 -8.31 -7.94
C LYS A 77 -12.21 -7.81 -7.47
N THR A 78 -12.42 -6.49 -7.47
CA THR A 78 -13.70 -5.90 -7.11
C THR A 78 -14.69 -5.84 -8.27
N SER A 79 -14.21 -5.99 -9.48
CA SER A 79 -15.05 -5.83 -10.66
C SER A 79 -15.74 -7.13 -11.06
#